data_3b097bce276e82b0063a0c87fbc60b9a
#
_entry.id   3b097bce276e82b0063a0c87fbc60b9a
#
_cell.length_a   1.000
_cell.length_b   1.000
_cell.length_c   1.000
_cell.angle_alpha   90.00
_cell.angle_beta   90.00
_cell.angle_gamma   90.00
#
_symmetry.space_group_name_H-M   'P 1'
#
loop_
_entity.id
_entity.type
_entity.pdbx_description
1 polymer ?
#
loop_
_entity_poly.entity_id
_entity_poly.type
_entity_poly.pdbx_seq_one_letter_code
_entity_poly.pdbx_strand_id
1 'polypeptide(L)'
;MRIQHDPDKQIFHLQTSEMSYAFGIAEDGRLRHLYWGPALRHTDTLLPLAESELSSFTPSRGVDASMRGYSELPAREPGDYGDPVIWVRYADGVRGLRLVYESHNIDGEHLTVVARDAVYPVRVELHYRGWADLPLLSKWLVIRNDGKNTLDLEQLKSAAWHLPAGWNYRLTHLSGNWGCEYTKNQLMLTQARTVLQNTRITCSAAQQTPFFALDQDGASTETHGQVFFGVLHWSGNFDITVEQQFGKRVTVTGGINSFDTRYPLPTGEAFETPMFTGGFSCRGFEHMSEVLYDWQFDHLIPRGKKTDKAHAVRPVIYNSWYPYEFNVTEENCLALIEKCATLGIELFVIDDGWMPKRIDDRPVLATGLLISSAFPME
;
A
#
# COMPACT_ATOMS: atom_id res chain seq x y z
N MET A 1 12.01 -14.72 -0.25
CA MET A 1 11.39 -14.86 1.11
C MET A 1 11.10 -16.34 1.39
N ARG A 2 11.36 -16.81 2.60
CA ARG A 2 10.98 -18.14 3.06
C ARG A 2 9.68 -18.07 3.84
N ILE A 3 8.69 -18.92 3.51
CA ILE A 3 7.40 -19.01 4.19
C ILE A 3 7.29 -20.37 4.86
N GLN A 4 6.93 -20.41 6.13
CA GLN A 4 6.79 -21.63 6.92
C GLN A 4 5.52 -21.57 7.76
N HIS A 5 4.86 -22.71 7.94
CA HIS A 5 3.78 -22.90 8.90
C HIS A 5 4.22 -23.92 9.94
N ASP A 6 4.13 -23.55 11.21
CA ASP A 6 4.30 -24.46 12.35
C ASP A 6 2.90 -24.97 12.75
N PRO A 7 2.57 -26.24 12.45
CA PRO A 7 1.22 -26.76 12.74
C PRO A 7 0.97 -26.99 14.22
N ASP A 8 2.00 -27.17 15.05
CA ASP A 8 1.86 -27.41 16.49
C ASP A 8 1.54 -26.10 17.21
N LYS A 9 2.14 -25.01 16.78
CA LYS A 9 1.95 -23.68 17.35
C LYS A 9 0.93 -22.84 16.59
N GLN A 10 0.47 -23.32 15.45
CA GLN A 10 -0.44 -22.61 14.54
C GLN A 10 0.12 -21.24 14.10
N ILE A 11 1.43 -21.16 13.80
CA ILE A 11 2.14 -19.93 13.44
C ILE A 11 2.62 -19.96 12.01
N PHE A 12 2.35 -18.89 11.26
CA PHE A 12 2.98 -18.59 9.99
C PHE A 12 4.17 -17.66 10.20
N HIS A 13 5.32 -18.03 9.67
CA HIS A 13 6.55 -17.25 9.70
C HIS A 13 7.05 -16.98 8.28
N LEU A 14 7.10 -15.72 7.91
CA LEU A 14 7.57 -15.22 6.63
C LEU A 14 8.89 -14.48 6.88
N GLN A 15 9.98 -14.94 6.27
CA GLN A 15 11.32 -14.50 6.63
C GLN A 15 12.18 -14.22 5.40
N THR A 16 12.92 -13.11 5.47
CA THR A 16 14.09 -12.82 4.63
C THR A 16 15.37 -12.85 5.48
N SER A 17 16.51 -12.56 4.90
CA SER A 17 17.76 -12.38 5.66
C SER A 17 17.71 -11.25 6.69
N GLU A 18 16.88 -10.20 6.45
CA GLU A 18 16.84 -8.98 7.27
C GLU A 18 15.52 -8.78 8.02
N MET A 19 14.42 -9.39 7.58
CA MET A 19 13.08 -9.14 8.11
C MET A 19 12.35 -10.45 8.43
N SER A 20 11.58 -10.43 9.51
CA SER A 20 10.54 -11.43 9.81
C SER A 20 9.18 -10.78 9.96
N TYR A 21 8.17 -11.50 9.49
CA TYR A 21 6.77 -11.24 9.72
C TYR A 21 6.12 -12.51 10.22
N ALA A 22 5.36 -12.45 11.30
CA ALA A 22 4.70 -13.62 11.86
C ALA A 22 3.28 -13.30 12.34
N PHE A 23 2.39 -14.25 12.10
CA PHE A 23 1.03 -14.25 12.63
C PHE A 23 0.59 -15.70 12.92
N GLY A 24 -0.47 -15.86 13.66
CA GLY A 24 -0.93 -17.19 14.01
C GLY A 24 -2.45 -17.30 14.10
N ILE A 25 -2.92 -18.54 14.25
CA ILE A 25 -4.32 -18.90 14.43
C ILE A 25 -4.54 -19.14 15.91
N ALA A 26 -5.35 -18.30 16.56
CA ALA A 26 -5.72 -18.45 17.95
C ALA A 26 -6.77 -19.57 18.13
N GLU A 27 -7.00 -20.03 19.37
CA GLU A 27 -7.97 -21.10 19.69
C GLU A 27 -9.40 -20.78 19.25
N ASP A 28 -9.76 -19.48 19.19
CA ASP A 28 -11.05 -19.01 18.69
C ASP A 28 -11.14 -18.95 17.14
N GLY A 29 -10.11 -19.43 16.45
CA GLY A 29 -9.99 -19.46 15.00
C GLY A 29 -9.61 -18.12 14.36
N ARG A 30 -9.39 -17.06 15.13
CA ARG A 30 -9.02 -15.76 14.61
C ARG A 30 -7.54 -15.68 14.29
N LEU A 31 -7.21 -14.89 13.27
CA LEU A 31 -5.83 -14.60 12.90
C LEU A 31 -5.27 -13.47 13.77
N ARG A 32 -4.12 -13.71 14.41
CA ARG A 32 -3.45 -12.77 15.31
C ARG A 32 -2.08 -12.40 14.78
N HIS A 33 -1.82 -11.12 14.62
CA HIS A 33 -0.49 -10.62 14.34
C HIS A 33 0.42 -10.83 15.54
N LEU A 34 1.64 -11.29 15.30
CA LEU A 34 2.59 -11.63 16.35
C LEU A 34 3.87 -10.80 16.27
N TYR A 35 4.36 -10.56 15.05
CA TYR A 35 5.65 -9.91 14.87
C TYR A 35 5.83 -9.27 13.50
N TRP A 36 6.43 -8.10 13.47
CA TRP A 36 7.02 -7.46 12.29
C TRP A 36 8.29 -6.71 12.72
N GLY A 37 9.42 -6.99 12.10
CA GLY A 37 10.70 -6.35 12.44
C GLY A 37 11.92 -7.14 11.97
N PRO A 38 13.07 -7.01 12.66
CA PRO A 38 14.29 -7.73 12.31
C PRO A 38 14.09 -9.24 12.17
N ALA A 39 14.93 -9.89 11.36
CA ALA A 39 14.86 -11.33 11.16
C ALA A 39 14.98 -12.12 12.47
N LEU A 40 13.99 -12.96 12.75
CA LEU A 40 13.97 -13.86 13.91
C LEU A 40 14.62 -15.20 13.55
N ARG A 41 15.44 -15.72 14.44
CA ARG A 41 16.00 -17.07 14.30
C ARG A 41 14.99 -18.15 14.67
N HIS A 42 14.12 -17.87 15.63
CA HIS A 42 13.14 -18.80 16.20
C HIS A 42 11.84 -18.06 16.52
N THR A 43 10.72 -18.80 16.46
CA THR A 43 9.38 -18.30 16.79
C THR A 43 8.85 -18.86 18.11
N ASP A 44 9.71 -19.49 18.91
CA ASP A 44 9.32 -20.27 20.09
C ASP A 44 8.58 -19.49 21.20
N THR A 45 8.80 -18.18 21.25
CA THR A 45 8.17 -17.29 22.23
C THR A 45 6.90 -16.62 21.73
N LEU A 46 6.55 -16.82 20.45
CA LEU A 46 5.35 -16.24 19.87
C LEU A 46 4.15 -17.16 20.14
N LEU A 47 3.03 -16.59 20.62
CA LEU A 47 1.81 -17.34 20.92
C LEU A 47 0.59 -16.57 20.38
N PRO A 48 -0.25 -17.18 19.52
CA PRO A 48 -1.49 -16.59 19.04
C PRO A 48 -2.59 -16.78 20.10
N LEU A 49 -2.73 -15.84 21.01
CA LEU A 49 -3.71 -15.91 22.10
C LEU A 49 -5.13 -15.58 21.61
N ALA A 50 -6.12 -16.31 22.12
CA ALA A 50 -7.52 -16.02 21.90
C ALA A 50 -7.95 -14.72 22.61
N GLU A 51 -8.99 -14.05 22.09
CA GLU A 51 -9.47 -12.80 22.67
C GLU A 51 -10.02 -12.99 24.10
N SER A 52 -10.64 -14.15 24.38
CA SER A 52 -11.14 -14.52 25.70
C SER A 52 -10.05 -14.59 26.77
N GLU A 53 -8.83 -14.95 26.38
CA GLU A 53 -7.66 -14.99 27.27
C GLU A 53 -7.10 -13.60 27.55
N LEU A 54 -7.38 -12.65 26.67
CA LEU A 54 -6.88 -11.28 26.73
C LEU A 54 -7.93 -10.30 27.30
N SER A 55 -9.20 -10.69 27.40
CA SER A 55 -10.27 -9.85 27.90
C SER A 55 -10.54 -10.10 29.38
N SER A 56 -9.96 -9.29 30.25
CA SER A 56 -10.50 -9.12 31.61
C SER A 56 -11.30 -7.82 31.62
N PHE A 57 -12.59 -7.95 31.95
CA PHE A 57 -13.49 -6.80 32.10
C PHE A 57 -13.26 -6.03 33.41
N THR A 58 -12.25 -6.37 34.18
CA THR A 58 -11.92 -5.69 35.42
C THR A 58 -10.93 -4.57 35.17
N PRO A 59 -11.36 -3.29 35.24
CA PRO A 59 -10.47 -2.13 35.10
C PRO A 59 -9.30 -2.14 36.11
N SER A 60 -9.52 -2.82 37.26
CA SER A 60 -8.55 -2.92 38.34
C SER A 60 -7.36 -3.84 38.07
N ARG A 61 -7.35 -4.62 37.02
CA ARG A 61 -6.24 -5.52 36.69
C ARG A 61 -5.35 -5.04 35.56
N GLY A 62 -5.60 -3.82 35.05
CA GLY A 62 -4.73 -3.26 34.01
C GLY A 62 -4.43 -4.25 32.88
N VAL A 63 -5.42 -5.08 32.51
CA VAL A 63 -5.31 -5.82 31.27
C VAL A 63 -5.37 -4.76 30.21
N ASP A 64 -4.23 -4.28 30.01
CA ASP A 64 -3.86 -3.31 29.06
C ASP A 64 -4.45 -3.71 27.71
N ALA A 65 -5.15 -2.80 27.08
CA ALA A 65 -5.51 -2.97 25.67
C ALA A 65 -4.29 -3.31 24.82
N SER A 66 -3.08 -3.00 25.28
CA SER A 66 -1.80 -3.43 24.71
C SER A 66 -1.59 -4.95 24.74
N MET A 67 -2.23 -5.65 25.66
CA MET A 67 -2.19 -7.11 25.76
C MET A 67 -3.23 -7.81 24.87
N ARG A 68 -4.22 -7.09 24.35
CA ARG A 68 -5.09 -7.64 23.30
C ARG A 68 -4.24 -7.78 22.05
N GLY A 69 -4.02 -9.01 21.60
CA GLY A 69 -3.29 -9.27 20.38
C GLY A 69 -3.90 -8.49 19.22
N TYR A 70 -3.07 -7.99 18.33
CA TYR A 70 -3.56 -7.36 17.12
C TYR A 70 -4.29 -8.38 16.24
N SER A 71 -5.48 -8.06 15.77
CA SER A 71 -6.10 -8.83 14.70
C SER A 71 -5.22 -8.68 13.43
N GLU A 72 -4.83 -9.79 12.82
CA GLU A 72 -4.08 -9.74 11.55
C GLU A 72 -4.91 -9.09 10.44
N LEU A 73 -6.22 -9.29 10.48
CA LEU A 73 -7.18 -8.63 9.61
C LEU A 73 -8.26 -7.96 10.47
N PRO A 74 -8.07 -6.72 10.90
CA PRO A 74 -9.11 -5.98 11.60
C PRO A 74 -10.38 -5.87 10.77
N ALA A 75 -11.48 -6.37 11.29
CA ALA A 75 -12.79 -6.26 10.69
C ALA A 75 -13.76 -5.61 11.69
N ARG A 76 -14.96 -5.25 11.24
CA ARG A 76 -15.95 -4.68 12.16
C ARG A 76 -16.57 -5.76 13.00
N GLU A 77 -15.90 -6.10 14.08
CA GLU A 77 -16.35 -7.07 15.08
C GLU A 77 -16.68 -6.40 16.42
N PRO A 78 -17.57 -7.01 17.25
CA PRO A 78 -17.73 -6.60 18.63
C PRO A 78 -16.40 -6.72 19.39
N GLY A 79 -15.99 -5.64 20.05
CA GLY A 79 -14.76 -5.61 20.86
C GLY A 79 -13.50 -5.15 20.11
N ASP A 80 -13.51 -5.07 18.79
CA ASP A 80 -12.46 -4.42 18.01
C ASP A 80 -12.86 -2.96 17.73
N TYR A 81 -12.10 -2.03 18.31
CA TYR A 81 -12.34 -0.59 18.19
C TYR A 81 -11.30 0.11 17.30
N GLY A 82 -10.41 -0.67 16.67
CA GLY A 82 -9.43 -0.17 15.73
C GLY A 82 -10.06 0.20 14.39
N ASP A 83 -9.25 0.77 13.50
CA ASP A 83 -9.66 1.08 12.14
C ASP A 83 -9.80 -0.23 11.32
N PRO A 84 -11.02 -0.59 10.87
CA PRO A 84 -11.22 -1.85 10.16
C PRO A 84 -10.64 -1.80 8.75
N VAL A 85 -10.15 -2.93 8.27
CA VAL A 85 -9.69 -3.12 6.89
C VAL A 85 -10.88 -3.35 5.95
N ILE A 86 -11.85 -4.14 6.40
CA ILE A 86 -13.06 -4.46 5.64
C ILE A 86 -14.30 -4.03 6.40
N TRP A 87 -15.22 -3.42 5.65
CA TRP A 87 -16.53 -3.11 6.15
C TRP A 87 -17.59 -3.52 5.13
N VAL A 88 -18.46 -4.42 5.51
CA VAL A 88 -19.54 -4.95 4.67
C VAL A 88 -20.90 -4.53 5.18
N ARG A 89 -21.90 -4.50 4.28
CA ARG A 89 -23.31 -4.46 4.62
C ARG A 89 -24.00 -5.60 3.91
N TYR A 90 -24.61 -6.50 4.67
CA TYR A 90 -25.42 -7.58 4.15
C TYR A 90 -26.81 -7.10 3.74
N ALA A 91 -27.52 -7.92 2.94
CA ALA A 91 -28.86 -7.58 2.43
C ALA A 91 -29.90 -7.33 3.52
N ASP A 92 -29.74 -7.92 4.70
CA ASP A 92 -30.58 -7.71 5.87
C ASP A 92 -30.18 -6.49 6.71
N GLY A 93 -29.17 -5.74 6.28
CA GLY A 93 -28.65 -4.55 6.96
C GLY A 93 -27.60 -4.80 8.04
N VAL A 94 -27.28 -6.06 8.34
CA VAL A 94 -26.19 -6.40 9.27
C VAL A 94 -24.85 -5.94 8.70
N ARG A 95 -23.95 -5.50 9.57
CA ARG A 95 -22.64 -4.94 9.20
C ARG A 95 -21.46 -5.57 9.96
N GLY A 96 -21.73 -6.55 10.80
CA GLY A 96 -20.71 -7.31 11.52
C GLY A 96 -20.05 -8.33 10.61
N LEU A 97 -18.74 -8.49 10.72
CA LEU A 97 -17.96 -9.47 9.97
C LEU A 97 -16.98 -10.16 10.92
N ARG A 98 -17.27 -11.41 11.26
CA ARG A 98 -16.43 -12.21 12.15
C ARG A 98 -15.70 -13.28 11.38
N LEU A 99 -14.44 -13.01 11.05
CA LEU A 99 -13.60 -13.89 10.27
C LEU A 99 -12.88 -14.93 11.13
N VAL A 100 -13.03 -16.20 10.74
CA VAL A 100 -12.32 -17.34 11.33
C VAL A 100 -11.55 -18.08 10.24
N TYR A 101 -10.36 -18.57 10.58
CA TYR A 101 -9.52 -19.34 9.69
C TYR A 101 -10.25 -20.57 9.12
N GLU A 102 -10.07 -20.85 7.85
CA GLU A 102 -10.60 -22.01 7.15
C GLU A 102 -9.49 -22.91 6.59
N SER A 103 -8.57 -22.32 5.83
CA SER A 103 -7.49 -23.06 5.18
C SER A 103 -6.34 -22.15 4.75
N HIS A 104 -5.24 -22.72 4.30
CA HIS A 104 -4.16 -21.98 3.67
C HIS A 104 -3.49 -22.78 2.56
N ASN A 105 -2.76 -22.08 1.71
CA ASN A 105 -1.88 -22.65 0.70
C ASN A 105 -0.57 -21.87 0.64
N ILE A 106 0.55 -22.56 0.56
CA ILE A 106 1.88 -21.97 0.37
C ILE A 106 2.40 -22.43 -0.99
N ASP A 107 2.70 -21.47 -1.86
CA ASP A 107 3.30 -21.71 -3.17
C ASP A 107 4.52 -20.79 -3.36
N GLY A 108 5.70 -21.35 -3.12
CA GLY A 108 6.95 -20.61 -3.17
C GLY A 108 6.98 -19.44 -2.18
N GLU A 109 7.03 -18.23 -2.69
CA GLU A 109 7.03 -16.98 -1.91
C GLU A 109 5.62 -16.38 -1.73
N HIS A 110 4.59 -17.14 -2.04
CA HIS A 110 3.20 -16.72 -1.93
C HIS A 110 2.44 -17.58 -0.92
N LEU A 111 1.82 -16.95 0.07
CA LEU A 111 0.91 -17.56 1.02
C LEU A 111 -0.48 -16.99 0.79
N THR A 112 -1.46 -17.88 0.67
CA THR A 112 -2.88 -17.52 0.71
C THR A 112 -3.50 -18.13 1.96
N VAL A 113 -4.11 -17.32 2.81
CA VAL A 113 -4.88 -17.76 3.96
C VAL A 113 -6.35 -17.44 3.70
N VAL A 114 -7.21 -18.45 3.80
CA VAL A 114 -8.65 -18.29 3.63
C VAL A 114 -9.30 -18.18 5.00
N ALA A 115 -10.03 -17.11 5.23
CA ALA A 115 -10.89 -16.92 6.36
C ALA A 115 -12.35 -16.79 5.89
N ARG A 116 -13.28 -17.34 6.64
CA ARG A 116 -14.72 -17.26 6.38
C ARG A 116 -15.43 -16.49 7.48
N ASP A 117 -16.51 -15.80 7.13
CA ASP A 117 -17.39 -15.26 8.15
C ASP A 117 -18.10 -16.39 8.90
N ALA A 118 -18.22 -16.25 10.22
CA ALA A 118 -18.81 -17.29 11.09
C ALA A 118 -20.33 -17.45 10.89
N VAL A 119 -21.01 -16.46 10.29
CA VAL A 119 -22.47 -16.39 10.17
C VAL A 119 -22.93 -16.31 8.72
N TYR A 120 -22.31 -15.45 7.92
CA TYR A 120 -22.68 -15.19 6.54
C TYR A 120 -21.75 -15.91 5.56
N PRO A 121 -22.25 -16.28 4.36
CA PRO A 121 -21.46 -16.97 3.36
C PRO A 121 -20.51 -15.99 2.60
N VAL A 122 -19.54 -15.47 3.32
CA VAL A 122 -18.48 -14.60 2.80
C VAL A 122 -17.14 -15.20 3.16
N ARG A 123 -16.25 -15.27 2.18
CA ARG A 123 -14.85 -15.64 2.38
C ARG A 123 -13.94 -14.48 2.04
N VAL A 124 -12.84 -14.40 2.79
CA VAL A 124 -11.77 -13.44 2.55
C VAL A 124 -10.46 -14.20 2.44
N GLU A 125 -9.83 -14.09 1.29
CA GLU A 125 -8.49 -14.60 1.07
C GLU A 125 -7.48 -13.51 1.41
N LEU A 126 -6.60 -13.79 2.37
CA LEU A 126 -5.47 -12.93 2.71
C LEU A 126 -4.26 -13.43 1.93
N HIS A 127 -3.77 -12.61 1.04
CA HIS A 127 -2.60 -12.91 0.24
C HIS A 127 -1.35 -12.23 0.81
N TYR A 128 -0.25 -12.97 0.84
CA TYR A 128 1.07 -12.54 1.28
C TYR A 128 2.08 -12.93 0.23
N ARG A 129 2.82 -11.97 -0.31
CA ARG A 129 3.84 -12.22 -1.33
C ARG A 129 5.19 -11.66 -0.92
N GLY A 130 6.20 -12.52 -0.90
CA GLY A 130 7.60 -12.12 -0.79
C GLY A 130 8.19 -11.67 -2.13
N TRP A 131 9.34 -11.02 -2.05
CA TRP A 131 10.05 -10.49 -3.21
C TRP A 131 11.53 -10.89 -3.14
N ALA A 132 11.83 -12.14 -3.54
CA ALA A 132 13.16 -12.73 -3.37
C ALA A 132 13.64 -12.59 -1.91
N ASP A 133 14.86 -12.10 -1.67
CA ASP A 133 15.38 -11.87 -0.31
C ASP A 133 15.27 -10.40 0.14
N LEU A 134 14.51 -9.56 -0.59
CA LEU A 134 14.25 -8.19 -0.16
C LEU A 134 13.42 -8.17 1.14
N PRO A 135 13.71 -7.29 2.09
CA PRO A 135 12.94 -7.16 3.34
C PRO A 135 11.59 -6.48 3.11
N LEU A 136 10.81 -7.03 2.20
CA LEU A 136 9.50 -6.57 1.74
C LEU A 136 8.49 -7.70 1.75
N LEU A 137 7.26 -7.36 2.11
CA LEU A 137 6.10 -8.24 2.05
C LEU A 137 4.92 -7.45 1.49
N SER A 138 4.30 -7.95 0.42
CA SER A 138 3.04 -7.39 -0.10
C SER A 138 1.86 -8.15 0.46
N LYS A 139 0.81 -7.43 0.84
CA LYS A 139 -0.45 -7.96 1.37
C LYS A 139 -1.60 -7.38 0.55
N TRP A 140 -2.61 -8.21 0.26
CA TRP A 140 -3.88 -7.79 -0.34
C TRP A 140 -4.97 -8.80 -0.03
N LEU A 141 -6.20 -8.47 -0.33
CA LEU A 141 -7.36 -9.29 -0.04
C LEU A 141 -8.14 -9.62 -1.31
N VAL A 142 -8.76 -10.80 -1.32
CA VAL A 142 -9.83 -11.14 -2.25
C VAL A 142 -11.07 -11.47 -1.42
N ILE A 143 -12.13 -10.67 -1.57
CA ILE A 143 -13.40 -10.83 -0.87
C ILE A 143 -14.37 -11.56 -1.80
N ARG A 144 -14.92 -12.69 -1.39
CA ARG A 144 -15.85 -13.51 -2.17
C ARG A 144 -17.24 -13.54 -1.54
N ASN A 145 -18.25 -13.30 -2.34
CA ASN A 145 -19.64 -13.44 -1.95
C ASN A 145 -20.18 -14.82 -2.37
N ASP A 146 -20.14 -15.77 -1.46
CA ASP A 146 -20.69 -17.12 -1.66
C ASP A 146 -22.19 -17.21 -1.31
N GLY A 147 -22.81 -16.07 -1.01
CA GLY A 147 -24.22 -15.97 -0.59
C GLY A 147 -25.20 -15.99 -1.75
N LYS A 148 -26.46 -15.74 -1.43
CA LYS A 148 -27.55 -15.67 -2.40
C LYS A 148 -27.97 -14.25 -2.76
N ASN A 149 -27.48 -13.28 -2.02
CA ASN A 149 -27.84 -11.87 -2.20
C ASN A 149 -26.57 -11.05 -2.43
N THR A 150 -26.70 -9.95 -3.16
CA THR A 150 -25.64 -8.94 -3.26
C THR A 150 -25.34 -8.37 -1.86
N LEU A 151 -24.08 -8.20 -1.54
CA LEU A 151 -23.61 -7.45 -0.37
C LEU A 151 -22.91 -6.16 -0.83
N ASP A 152 -22.89 -5.16 0.04
CA ASP A 152 -22.16 -3.93 -0.22
C ASP A 152 -20.82 -3.93 0.53
N LEU A 153 -19.76 -3.61 -0.20
CA LEU A 153 -18.45 -3.32 0.39
C LEU A 153 -18.38 -1.81 0.62
N GLU A 154 -18.35 -1.39 1.89
CA GLU A 154 -18.36 0.01 2.30
C GLU A 154 -16.97 0.53 2.67
N GLN A 155 -16.04 -0.39 3.03
CA GLN A 155 -14.63 -0.12 3.22
C GLN A 155 -13.78 -1.25 2.66
N LEU A 156 -12.78 -0.90 1.88
CA LEU A 156 -11.93 -1.80 1.11
C LEU A 156 -10.47 -1.40 1.27
N LYS A 157 -9.93 -1.59 2.47
CA LYS A 157 -8.48 -1.50 2.68
C LYS A 157 -7.83 -2.83 2.32
N SER A 158 -6.54 -2.78 2.02
CA SER A 158 -5.80 -3.95 1.54
C SER A 158 -5.16 -4.75 2.67
N ALA A 159 -4.75 -4.07 3.73
CA ALA A 159 -4.02 -4.69 4.83
C ALA A 159 -3.97 -3.81 6.09
N ALA A 160 -3.60 -4.45 7.20
CA ALA A 160 -3.11 -3.81 8.40
C ALA A 160 -1.64 -4.17 8.63
N TRP A 161 -0.86 -3.22 9.12
CA TRP A 161 0.52 -3.37 9.56
C TRP A 161 0.61 -2.94 11.02
N HIS A 162 1.17 -3.79 11.87
CA HIS A 162 1.24 -3.54 13.30
C HIS A 162 2.70 -3.39 13.74
N LEU A 163 3.01 -2.27 14.37
CA LEU A 163 4.34 -1.98 14.86
C LEU A 163 4.51 -2.50 16.29
N PRO A 164 5.75 -2.79 16.73
CA PRO A 164 6.04 -3.10 18.12
C PRO A 164 5.47 -2.03 19.07
N ALA A 165 4.73 -2.47 20.09
CA ALA A 165 4.11 -1.57 21.06
C ALA A 165 5.11 -1.00 22.07
N GLY A 166 4.72 0.07 22.77
CA GLY A 166 5.49 0.66 23.86
C GLY A 166 6.47 1.77 23.45
N TRP A 167 6.67 1.99 22.17
CA TRP A 167 7.56 3.02 21.61
C TRP A 167 6.81 4.23 21.10
N ASN A 168 7.45 5.40 21.09
CA ASN A 168 6.98 6.52 20.29
C ASN A 168 7.42 6.30 18.84
N TYR A 169 6.65 6.80 17.89
CA TYR A 169 7.01 6.73 16.49
C TYR A 169 6.91 8.11 15.84
N ARG A 170 7.90 8.43 14.98
CA ARG A 170 7.81 9.54 14.06
C ARG A 170 7.30 9.03 12.73
N LEU A 171 6.22 9.63 12.25
CA LEU A 171 5.69 9.40 10.91
C LEU A 171 6.39 10.35 9.93
N THR A 172 6.98 9.78 8.88
CA THR A 172 7.45 10.49 7.68
C THR A 172 6.53 10.17 6.53
N HIS A 173 6.02 11.20 5.86
CA HIS A 173 5.17 11.07 4.67
C HIS A 173 5.50 12.16 3.64
N LEU A 174 5.01 11.96 2.40
CA LEU A 174 5.25 12.88 1.30
C LEU A 174 3.93 13.50 0.86
N SER A 175 3.90 14.81 0.78
CA SER A 175 2.76 15.58 0.27
C SER A 175 3.23 16.81 -0.47
N GLY A 176 2.34 17.52 -1.12
CA GLY A 176 2.71 18.74 -1.83
C GLY A 176 1.59 19.28 -2.69
N ASN A 177 2.00 20.05 -3.68
CA ASN A 177 1.15 20.66 -4.69
C ASN A 177 1.84 20.55 -6.04
N TRP A 178 1.12 20.86 -7.10
CA TRP A 178 1.68 20.99 -8.43
C TRP A 178 2.88 21.96 -8.42
N GLY A 179 4.01 21.53 -8.98
CA GLY A 179 5.27 22.26 -8.98
C GLY A 179 6.05 22.20 -7.65
N CYS A 180 5.55 21.48 -6.65
CA CYS A 180 6.20 21.25 -5.35
C CYS A 180 5.74 19.91 -4.75
N GLU A 181 5.80 18.86 -5.57
CA GLU A 181 5.40 17.51 -5.21
C GLU A 181 6.42 16.84 -4.27
N TYR A 182 5.99 15.79 -3.57
CA TYR A 182 6.85 14.95 -2.73
C TYR A 182 7.58 15.67 -1.61
N THR A 183 7.06 16.77 -1.10
CA THR A 183 7.63 17.45 0.06
C THR A 183 7.58 16.54 1.27
N LYS A 184 8.74 16.32 1.90
CA LYS A 184 8.89 15.48 3.10
C LYS A 184 8.29 16.20 4.31
N ASN A 185 7.38 15.52 4.98
CA ASN A 185 6.75 15.96 6.22
C ASN A 185 7.00 14.92 7.32
N GLN A 186 7.16 15.40 8.55
CA GLN A 186 7.44 14.55 9.71
C GLN A 186 6.64 15.01 10.92
N LEU A 187 6.06 14.07 11.66
CA LEU A 187 5.37 14.35 12.92
C LEU A 187 5.54 13.18 13.90
N MET A 188 5.65 13.48 15.18
CA MET A 188 5.59 12.49 16.25
C MET A 188 4.14 12.08 16.44
N LEU A 189 3.88 10.76 16.46
CA LEU A 189 2.54 10.25 16.72
C LEU A 189 2.08 10.58 18.13
N THR A 190 0.79 10.85 18.25
CA THR A 190 0.06 10.97 19.51
C THR A 190 -1.06 9.94 19.53
N GLN A 191 -1.70 9.75 20.69
CA GLN A 191 -2.85 8.83 20.80
C GLN A 191 -4.05 9.40 20.01
N ALA A 192 -4.01 9.19 18.69
CA ALA A 192 -4.98 9.69 17.72
C ALA A 192 -4.84 8.92 16.39
N ARG A 193 -5.69 9.26 15.44
CA ARG A 193 -5.58 8.83 14.04
C ARG A 193 -4.96 9.94 13.21
N THR A 194 -3.92 9.61 12.45
CA THR A 194 -3.37 10.44 11.38
C THR A 194 -3.73 9.78 10.06
N VAL A 195 -4.43 10.51 9.17
CA VAL A 195 -4.90 9.98 7.90
C VAL A 195 -4.18 10.66 6.74
N LEU A 196 -3.47 9.86 5.96
CA LEU A 196 -2.87 10.26 4.69
C LEU A 196 -3.83 9.85 3.59
N GLN A 197 -4.48 10.81 2.93
CA GLN A 197 -5.56 10.48 2.00
C GLN A 197 -5.60 11.40 0.78
N ASN A 198 -6.16 10.84 -0.30
CA ASN A 198 -6.61 11.60 -1.45
C ASN A 198 -8.09 11.28 -1.72
N THR A 199 -8.91 12.33 -1.85
CA THR A 199 -10.35 12.23 -2.11
C THR A 199 -10.82 13.17 -3.21
N ARG A 200 -9.91 13.91 -3.85
CA ARG A 200 -10.26 15.04 -4.71
C ARG A 200 -9.94 14.82 -6.18
N ILE A 201 -8.95 14.00 -6.46
CA ILE A 201 -8.46 13.75 -7.82
C ILE A 201 -8.14 12.27 -7.97
N THR A 202 -8.21 11.80 -9.20
CA THR A 202 -7.94 10.39 -9.54
C THR A 202 -6.45 10.03 -9.54
N CYS A 203 -5.55 11.01 -9.47
CA CYS A 203 -4.10 10.80 -9.39
C CYS A 203 -3.58 11.19 -8.00
N SER A 204 -2.96 10.27 -7.30
CA SER A 204 -2.51 10.44 -5.92
C SER A 204 -1.24 11.28 -5.75
N ALA A 205 -0.47 11.49 -6.81
CA ALA A 205 0.92 11.95 -6.67
C ALA A 205 1.08 13.39 -6.18
N ALA A 206 0.24 14.33 -6.62
CA ALA A 206 0.50 15.76 -6.40
C ALA A 206 0.26 16.21 -4.96
N GLN A 207 -0.79 15.73 -4.30
CA GLN A 207 -1.19 16.21 -2.97
C GLN A 207 -0.72 15.31 -1.84
N GLN A 208 -0.86 14.00 -1.99
CA GLN A 208 -0.47 13.01 -1.00
C GLN A 208 0.02 11.76 -1.70
N THR A 209 1.19 11.30 -1.33
CA THR A 209 1.75 10.04 -1.84
C THR A 209 1.25 8.86 -0.99
N PRO A 210 0.86 7.73 -1.61
CA PRO A 210 0.42 6.54 -0.88
C PRO A 210 1.59 5.79 -0.24
N PHE A 211 2.36 6.50 0.61
CA PHE A 211 3.58 6.07 1.26
C PHE A 211 3.61 6.53 2.71
N PHE A 212 4.15 5.69 3.58
CA PHE A 212 4.51 6.05 4.94
C PHE A 212 5.86 5.46 5.34
N ALA A 213 6.56 6.12 6.25
CA ALA A 213 7.66 5.54 7.00
C ALA A 213 7.53 5.90 8.48
N LEU A 214 7.81 4.95 9.36
CA LEU A 214 7.69 5.10 10.81
C LEU A 214 9.00 4.67 11.45
N ASP A 215 9.61 5.56 12.16
CA ASP A 215 10.83 5.29 12.91
C ASP A 215 10.65 5.52 14.41
N GLN A 216 11.33 4.67 15.19
CA GLN A 216 11.24 4.67 16.64
C GLN A 216 11.87 5.93 17.23
N ASP A 217 11.12 6.62 18.10
CA ASP A 217 11.52 7.84 18.83
C ASP A 217 12.04 9.00 17.95
N GLY A 218 11.85 8.92 16.62
CA GLY A 218 12.41 9.89 15.68
C GLY A 218 13.94 9.84 15.58
N ALA A 219 14.55 8.74 15.99
CA ALA A 219 15.99 8.61 16.12
C ALA A 219 16.70 8.12 14.87
N SER A 220 15.96 7.62 13.87
CA SER A 220 16.57 7.13 12.62
C SER A 220 17.08 8.28 11.76
N THR A 221 18.25 8.03 11.16
CA THR A 221 18.91 8.91 10.19
C THR A 221 18.94 8.24 8.82
N GLU A 222 19.63 8.83 7.85
CA GLU A 222 19.82 8.18 6.55
C GLU A 222 20.53 6.82 6.68
N THR A 223 21.54 6.72 7.55
CA THR A 223 22.41 5.54 7.64
C THR A 223 22.22 4.67 8.88
N HIS A 224 21.37 5.07 9.83
CA HIS A 224 21.17 4.36 11.10
C HIS A 224 19.72 4.36 11.55
N GLY A 225 19.37 3.33 12.30
CA GLY A 225 18.07 3.19 12.97
C GLY A 225 17.11 2.26 12.26
N GLN A 226 16.00 1.99 12.94
CA GLN A 226 14.95 1.10 12.45
C GLN A 226 13.83 1.91 11.79
N VAL A 227 13.49 1.55 10.57
CA VAL A 227 12.42 2.18 9.79
C VAL A 227 11.44 1.11 9.32
N PHE A 228 10.19 1.22 9.72
CA PHE A 228 9.06 0.49 9.18
C PHE A 228 8.42 1.35 8.09
N PHE A 229 8.19 0.81 6.92
CA PHE A 229 7.67 1.60 5.81
C PHE A 229 6.67 0.83 4.96
N GLY A 230 5.89 1.55 4.17
CA GLY A 230 4.97 0.90 3.24
C GLY A 230 4.51 1.79 2.10
N VAL A 231 4.12 1.13 1.01
CA VAL A 231 3.64 1.72 -0.24
C VAL A 231 2.36 1.02 -0.67
N LEU A 232 1.30 1.77 -0.90
CA LEU A 232 0.07 1.25 -1.47
C LEU A 232 0.12 1.35 -3.00
N HIS A 233 -0.15 0.24 -3.70
CA HIS A 233 -0.13 0.17 -5.17
C HIS A 233 -1.46 0.65 -5.76
N TRP A 234 -1.80 1.90 -5.52
CA TRP A 234 -3.04 2.48 -6.00
C TRP A 234 -2.85 3.93 -6.43
N SER A 235 -3.24 4.25 -7.66
CA SER A 235 -3.13 5.61 -8.21
C SER A 235 -4.39 6.44 -8.06
N GLY A 236 -5.51 5.84 -7.65
CA GLY A 236 -6.78 6.52 -7.40
C GLY A 236 -6.88 7.12 -5.99
N ASN A 237 -8.10 7.43 -5.59
CA ASN A 237 -8.38 7.89 -4.23
C ASN A 237 -8.05 6.79 -3.21
N PHE A 238 -7.22 7.12 -2.24
CA PHE A 238 -6.74 6.21 -1.21
C PHE A 238 -6.83 6.81 0.18
N ASP A 239 -6.78 5.98 1.20
CA ASP A 239 -6.38 6.38 2.53
C ASP A 239 -5.35 5.40 3.12
N ILE A 240 -4.40 5.96 3.88
CA ILE A 240 -3.53 5.24 4.80
C ILE A 240 -3.77 5.86 6.17
N THR A 241 -4.35 5.09 7.08
CA THR A 241 -4.63 5.51 8.44
C THR A 241 -3.55 4.98 9.37
N VAL A 242 -2.83 5.88 10.03
CA VAL A 242 -1.87 5.55 11.10
C VAL A 242 -2.54 5.85 12.43
N GLU A 243 -2.90 4.82 13.17
CA GLU A 243 -3.59 4.95 14.45
C GLU A 243 -2.67 4.55 15.60
N GLN A 244 -2.40 5.49 16.52
CA GLN A 244 -1.79 5.18 17.80
C GLN A 244 -2.87 5.06 18.88
N GLN A 245 -2.99 3.89 19.45
CA GLN A 245 -3.90 3.57 20.54
C GLN A 245 -3.20 3.65 21.90
N PHE A 246 -3.98 3.40 22.97
CA PHE A 246 -3.45 3.26 24.33
C PHE A 246 -2.31 2.24 24.37
N GLY A 247 -1.33 2.44 25.26
CA GLY A 247 -0.13 1.59 25.35
C GLY A 247 0.85 1.78 24.20
N LYS A 248 0.72 2.87 23.42
CA LYS A 248 1.54 3.16 22.23
C LYS A 248 1.48 2.04 21.18
N ARG A 249 0.34 1.42 21.04
CA ARG A 249 0.07 0.48 19.96
C ARG A 249 -0.14 1.26 18.68
N VAL A 250 0.62 0.95 17.65
CA VAL A 250 0.50 1.60 16.35
C VAL A 250 0.06 0.58 15.30
N THR A 251 -1.02 0.91 14.62
CA THR A 251 -1.54 0.14 13.48
C THR A 251 -1.61 1.06 12.27
N VAL A 252 -1.14 0.59 11.13
CA VAL A 252 -1.30 1.25 9.84
C VAL A 252 -2.22 0.42 8.98
N THR A 253 -3.36 0.97 8.58
CA THR A 253 -4.26 0.36 7.61
C THR A 253 -4.25 1.19 6.33
N GLY A 254 -4.42 0.59 5.18
CA GLY A 254 -4.43 1.35 3.93
C GLY A 254 -5.09 0.61 2.77
N GLY A 255 -5.67 1.38 1.87
CA GLY A 255 -6.35 0.86 0.68
C GLY A 255 -7.14 1.91 -0.09
N ILE A 256 -8.17 1.46 -0.80
CA ILE A 256 -9.08 2.32 -1.55
C ILE A 256 -9.83 3.22 -0.55
N ASN A 257 -9.90 4.52 -0.83
CA ASN A 257 -10.60 5.46 0.04
C ASN A 257 -12.10 5.15 0.08
N SER A 258 -12.64 5.06 1.29
CA SER A 258 -14.06 4.77 1.51
C SER A 258 -14.98 5.99 1.36
N PHE A 259 -14.42 7.20 1.20
CA PHE A 259 -15.21 8.40 0.97
C PHE A 259 -16.00 8.31 -0.33
N ASP A 260 -17.31 8.48 -0.24
CA ASP A 260 -18.24 8.40 -1.38
C ASP A 260 -18.10 7.08 -2.19
N THR A 261 -17.78 5.99 -1.49
CA THR A 261 -17.55 4.69 -2.10
C THR A 261 -18.52 3.65 -1.55
N ARG A 262 -19.18 2.93 -2.45
CA ARG A 262 -19.99 1.76 -2.16
C ARG A 262 -19.87 0.81 -3.34
N TYR A 263 -19.33 -0.37 -3.11
CA TYR A 263 -19.19 -1.38 -4.16
C TYR A 263 -20.16 -2.54 -3.92
N PRO A 264 -21.19 -2.69 -4.75
CA PRO A 264 -22.05 -3.85 -4.68
C PRO A 264 -21.32 -5.08 -5.21
N LEU A 265 -21.20 -6.12 -4.39
CA LEU A 265 -20.59 -7.40 -4.75
C LEU A 265 -21.69 -8.43 -4.99
N PRO A 266 -22.01 -8.80 -6.24
CA PRO A 266 -23.01 -9.78 -6.56
C PRO A 266 -22.67 -11.18 -6.05
N THR A 267 -23.69 -12.04 -6.01
CA THR A 267 -23.56 -13.47 -5.69
C THR A 267 -22.59 -14.16 -6.64
N GLY A 268 -21.63 -14.91 -6.08
CA GLY A 268 -20.62 -15.68 -6.83
C GLY A 268 -19.44 -14.85 -7.34
N GLU A 269 -19.46 -13.53 -7.15
CA GLU A 269 -18.36 -12.67 -7.56
C GLU A 269 -17.32 -12.44 -6.45
N ALA A 270 -16.17 -11.92 -6.86
CA ALA A 270 -15.07 -11.57 -5.99
C ALA A 270 -14.57 -10.16 -6.27
N PHE A 271 -14.08 -9.50 -5.24
CA PHE A 271 -13.38 -8.21 -5.33
C PHE A 271 -11.96 -8.36 -4.81
N GLU A 272 -10.97 -7.96 -5.61
CA GLU A 272 -9.56 -7.93 -5.24
C GLU A 272 -9.13 -6.49 -4.91
N THR A 273 -8.49 -6.32 -3.75
CA THR A 273 -7.95 -5.01 -3.33
C THR A 273 -6.56 -4.79 -3.93
N PRO A 274 -6.10 -3.52 -4.07
CA PRO A 274 -4.73 -3.26 -4.48
C PRO A 274 -3.72 -3.82 -3.46
N MET A 275 -2.50 -4.14 -3.91
CA MET A 275 -1.44 -4.55 -2.99
C MET A 275 -1.00 -3.40 -2.08
N PHE A 276 -0.71 -3.72 -0.82
CA PHE A 276 -0.08 -2.83 0.15
C PHE A 276 1.21 -3.47 0.64
N THR A 277 2.34 -3.00 0.13
CA THR A 277 3.66 -3.54 0.45
C THR A 277 4.22 -2.85 1.68
N GLY A 278 4.64 -3.62 2.66
CA GLY A 278 5.36 -3.16 3.84
C GLY A 278 6.77 -3.71 3.86
N GLY A 279 7.70 -2.95 4.46
CA GLY A 279 9.10 -3.31 4.58
C GLY A 279 9.73 -2.85 5.88
N PHE A 280 10.92 -3.36 6.12
CA PHE A 280 11.70 -3.04 7.30
C PHE A 280 13.17 -2.76 6.93
N SER A 281 13.73 -1.72 7.50
CA SER A 281 15.17 -1.42 7.44
C SER A 281 15.73 -1.28 8.85
N CYS A 282 16.87 -1.89 9.12
CA CYS A 282 17.66 -1.63 10.34
C CYS A 282 18.85 -0.69 10.10
N ARG A 283 19.01 -0.18 8.88
CA ARG A 283 20.11 0.68 8.43
C ARG A 283 19.67 2.08 8.01
N GLY A 284 18.52 2.57 8.53
CA GLY A 284 18.02 3.92 8.27
C GLY A 284 17.25 4.08 6.97
N PHE A 285 17.06 5.34 6.57
CA PHE A 285 16.22 5.70 5.41
C PHE A 285 16.88 5.46 4.06
N GLU A 286 18.21 5.54 3.96
CA GLU A 286 18.94 5.25 2.71
C GLU A 286 18.70 3.80 2.29
N HIS A 287 18.90 2.85 3.20
CA HIS A 287 18.64 1.44 2.91
C HIS A 287 17.16 1.15 2.60
N MET A 288 16.21 1.83 3.26
CA MET A 288 14.81 1.77 2.86
C MET A 288 14.63 2.15 1.38
N SER A 289 15.29 3.24 0.95
CA SER A 289 15.22 3.72 -0.44
C SER A 289 15.86 2.75 -1.41
N GLU A 290 17.03 2.18 -1.08
CA GLU A 290 17.71 1.15 -1.87
C GLU A 290 16.79 -0.06 -2.09
N VAL A 291 16.20 -0.59 -1.02
CA VAL A 291 15.27 -1.71 -1.08
C VAL A 291 14.06 -1.42 -1.99
N LEU A 292 13.51 -0.21 -1.90
CA LEU A 292 12.39 0.20 -2.76
C LEU A 292 12.81 0.36 -4.23
N TYR A 293 14.02 0.86 -4.50
CA TYR A 293 14.55 0.97 -5.86
C TYR A 293 14.79 -0.40 -6.47
N ASP A 294 15.48 -1.30 -5.78
CA ASP A 294 15.74 -2.66 -6.24
C ASP A 294 14.43 -3.40 -6.54
N TRP A 295 13.45 -3.28 -5.64
CA TRP A 295 12.15 -3.86 -5.85
C TRP A 295 11.42 -3.28 -7.08
N GLN A 296 11.44 -1.95 -7.27
CA GLN A 296 10.82 -1.32 -8.43
C GLN A 296 11.49 -1.75 -9.73
N PHE A 297 12.82 -1.73 -9.77
CA PHE A 297 13.57 -2.10 -10.97
C PHE A 297 13.42 -3.57 -11.32
N ASP A 298 13.45 -4.46 -10.33
CA ASP A 298 13.46 -5.89 -10.59
C ASP A 298 12.08 -6.51 -10.74
N HIS A 299 11.05 -5.92 -10.13
CA HIS A 299 9.76 -6.56 -10.00
C HIS A 299 8.56 -5.74 -10.49
N LEU A 300 8.64 -4.40 -10.53
CA LEU A 300 7.48 -3.57 -10.88
C LEU A 300 7.59 -2.92 -12.27
N ILE A 301 8.77 -2.45 -12.63
CA ILE A 301 8.95 -1.80 -13.94
C ILE A 301 8.80 -2.87 -15.02
N PRO A 302 7.88 -2.69 -15.99
CA PRO A 302 7.73 -3.64 -17.07
C PRO A 302 9.04 -3.82 -17.83
N ARG A 303 9.53 -5.04 -17.87
CA ARG A 303 10.65 -5.40 -18.71
C ARG A 303 10.11 -5.60 -20.12
N GLY A 304 10.73 -4.98 -21.14
CA GLY A 304 10.42 -5.22 -22.55
C GLY A 304 10.42 -6.71 -22.88
N LYS A 305 9.81 -7.11 -24.00
CA LYS A 305 9.81 -8.51 -24.46
C LYS A 305 11.25 -9.04 -24.45
N LYS A 306 11.43 -10.33 -24.16
CA LYS A 306 12.74 -11.03 -24.06
C LYS A 306 13.73 -10.80 -25.23
N THR A 307 13.26 -10.20 -26.32
CA THR A 307 14.06 -9.80 -27.48
C THR A 307 14.70 -8.41 -27.35
N ASP A 308 14.16 -7.57 -26.48
CA ASP A 308 14.74 -6.27 -26.19
C ASP A 308 15.73 -6.43 -25.05
N LYS A 309 16.95 -5.97 -25.26
CA LYS A 309 18.05 -6.05 -24.30
C LYS A 309 17.51 -5.77 -22.90
N ALA A 310 17.59 -6.78 -22.02
CA ALA A 310 17.13 -6.68 -20.65
C ALA A 310 17.59 -5.36 -20.05
N HIS A 311 16.68 -4.62 -19.41
CA HIS A 311 16.93 -3.26 -18.93
C HIS A 311 17.23 -2.26 -20.05
N ALA A 312 16.35 -2.13 -21.04
CA ALA A 312 16.45 -1.02 -21.98
C ALA A 312 16.48 0.28 -21.14
N VAL A 313 17.66 0.89 -21.12
CA VAL A 313 17.83 2.22 -20.53
C VAL A 313 16.77 3.10 -21.17
N ARG A 314 16.01 3.81 -20.37
CA ARG A 314 15.00 4.72 -20.90
C ARG A 314 15.70 5.76 -21.75
N PRO A 315 15.13 6.13 -22.91
CA PRO A 315 15.76 7.09 -23.78
C PRO A 315 15.95 8.43 -23.06
N VAL A 316 17.04 9.11 -23.39
CA VAL A 316 17.25 10.49 -22.95
C VAL A 316 16.26 11.37 -23.68
N ILE A 317 15.35 11.97 -22.94
CA ILE A 317 14.22 12.73 -23.46
C ILE A 317 14.50 14.23 -23.39
N TYR A 318 14.11 14.96 -24.44
CA TYR A 318 13.98 16.41 -24.42
C TYR A 318 12.53 16.78 -24.73
N ASN A 319 11.98 17.68 -23.94
CA ASN A 319 10.60 18.13 -24.06
C ASN A 319 10.54 19.57 -24.56
N SER A 320 9.63 19.87 -25.51
CA SER A 320 9.48 21.18 -26.13
C SER A 320 8.92 22.26 -25.21
N TRP A 321 8.40 21.91 -24.02
CA TRP A 321 7.70 22.85 -23.13
C TRP A 321 8.58 24.02 -22.69
N TYR A 322 9.75 23.75 -22.14
CA TYR A 322 10.61 24.81 -21.60
C TYR A 322 11.03 25.87 -22.60
N PRO A 323 11.44 25.54 -23.85
CA PRO A 323 11.85 26.58 -24.82
C PRO A 323 10.68 27.28 -25.50
N TYR A 324 9.51 26.63 -25.65
CA TYR A 324 8.46 27.13 -26.54
C TYR A 324 7.10 27.30 -25.90
N GLU A 325 6.82 26.63 -24.77
CA GLU A 325 5.50 26.59 -24.16
C GLU A 325 4.43 26.29 -25.22
N PHE A 326 3.47 27.20 -25.42
CA PHE A 326 2.42 27.07 -26.43
C PHE A 326 2.84 27.47 -27.85
N ASN A 327 4.05 28.07 -28.05
CA ASN A 327 4.53 28.48 -29.35
C ASN A 327 5.23 27.32 -30.10
N VAL A 328 4.51 26.23 -30.23
CA VAL A 328 4.97 25.00 -30.89
C VAL A 328 4.69 25.14 -32.39
N THR A 329 5.78 25.22 -33.21
CA THR A 329 5.73 25.24 -34.67
C THR A 329 6.68 24.19 -35.23
N GLU A 330 6.43 23.74 -36.45
CA GLU A 330 7.30 22.78 -37.13
C GLU A 330 8.74 23.30 -37.23
N GLU A 331 8.92 24.57 -37.65
CA GLU A 331 10.23 25.21 -37.77
C GLU A 331 11.00 25.20 -36.44
N ASN A 332 10.34 25.61 -35.33
CA ASN A 332 10.93 25.63 -34.01
C ASN A 332 11.31 24.22 -33.54
N CYS A 333 10.42 23.25 -33.75
CA CYS A 333 10.68 21.87 -33.36
C CYS A 333 11.83 21.25 -34.17
N LEU A 334 11.86 21.42 -35.51
CA LEU A 334 12.93 20.89 -36.35
C LEU A 334 14.30 21.47 -35.99
N ALA A 335 14.38 22.79 -35.79
CA ALA A 335 15.61 23.44 -35.35
C ALA A 335 16.13 22.93 -34.00
N LEU A 336 15.22 22.60 -33.08
CA LEU A 336 15.58 22.07 -31.79
C LEU A 336 15.94 20.58 -31.84
N ILE A 337 15.24 19.79 -32.64
CA ILE A 337 15.53 18.37 -32.86
C ILE A 337 16.96 18.18 -33.40
N GLU A 338 17.38 19.01 -34.38
CA GLU A 338 18.75 18.97 -34.92
C GLU A 338 19.80 19.21 -33.80
N LYS A 339 19.58 20.19 -32.94
CA LYS A 339 20.47 20.44 -31.79
C LYS A 339 20.44 19.27 -30.79
N CYS A 340 19.26 18.75 -30.49
CA CYS A 340 19.09 17.61 -29.60
C CYS A 340 19.86 16.39 -30.11
N ALA A 341 19.78 16.10 -31.40
CA ALA A 341 20.51 14.99 -32.03
C ALA A 341 22.04 15.11 -31.86
N THR A 342 22.58 16.33 -31.97
CA THR A 342 24.02 16.54 -31.75
C THR A 342 24.46 16.37 -30.30
N LEU A 343 23.55 16.49 -29.35
CA LEU A 343 23.77 16.32 -27.90
C LEU A 343 23.54 14.89 -27.41
N GLY A 344 23.13 13.97 -28.30
CA GLY A 344 22.83 12.59 -27.93
C GLY A 344 21.47 12.40 -27.29
N ILE A 345 20.53 13.33 -27.46
CA ILE A 345 19.12 13.15 -27.08
C ILE A 345 18.49 12.11 -28.01
N GLU A 346 17.81 11.15 -27.44
CA GLU A 346 17.30 9.96 -28.14
C GLU A 346 15.81 10.07 -28.48
N LEU A 347 15.06 10.89 -27.73
CA LEU A 347 13.62 11.09 -27.92
C LEU A 347 13.27 12.58 -27.74
N PHE A 348 12.66 13.17 -28.75
CA PHE A 348 12.08 14.50 -28.66
C PHE A 348 10.58 14.40 -28.44
N VAL A 349 10.06 15.12 -27.44
CA VAL A 349 8.65 15.14 -27.09
C VAL A 349 8.06 16.51 -27.36
N ILE A 350 7.03 16.56 -28.17
CA ILE A 350 6.19 17.76 -28.36
C ILE A 350 5.16 17.77 -27.24
N ASP A 351 5.23 18.76 -26.38
CA ASP A 351 4.33 18.95 -25.26
C ASP A 351 3.09 19.77 -25.66
N ASP A 352 2.43 20.41 -24.71
CA ASP A 352 1.24 21.22 -24.94
C ASP A 352 1.47 22.30 -26.00
N GLY A 353 0.40 22.80 -26.63
CA GLY A 353 0.50 23.79 -27.72
C GLY A 353 0.43 23.19 -29.11
N TRP A 354 0.55 21.86 -29.29
CA TRP A 354 0.37 21.21 -30.61
C TRP A 354 -1.13 21.11 -31.03
N MET A 355 -2.05 21.34 -30.10
CA MET A 355 -3.49 21.24 -30.33
C MET A 355 -4.06 22.54 -30.91
N PRO A 356 -5.06 22.46 -31.80
CA PRO A 356 -5.71 23.65 -32.37
C PRO A 356 -6.24 24.59 -31.28
N LYS A 357 -5.91 25.89 -31.40
CA LYS A 357 -6.36 26.94 -30.47
C LYS A 357 -5.82 26.83 -29.03
N ARG A 358 -4.87 25.96 -28.79
CA ARG A 358 -4.19 25.83 -27.50
C ARG A 358 -3.03 26.84 -27.45
N ILE A 359 -3.31 28.06 -27.03
CA ILE A 359 -2.37 29.16 -26.96
C ILE A 359 -2.05 29.61 -25.53
N ASP A 360 -2.73 29.07 -24.56
CA ASP A 360 -2.54 29.32 -23.13
C ASP A 360 -3.15 28.20 -22.27
N ASP A 361 -3.04 28.33 -20.95
CA ASP A 361 -3.54 27.37 -19.97
C ASP A 361 -5.07 27.35 -19.80
N ARG A 362 -5.79 28.22 -20.49
CA ARG A 362 -7.24 28.17 -20.42
C ARG A 362 -7.75 26.86 -21.04
N PRO A 363 -8.72 26.22 -20.42
CA PRO A 363 -9.09 24.86 -20.76
C PRO A 363 -9.61 24.75 -22.19
N VAL A 364 -8.82 24.13 -23.02
CA VAL A 364 -9.29 23.56 -24.28
C VAL A 364 -9.10 22.05 -24.15
N LEU A 365 -10.20 21.32 -24.22
CA LEU A 365 -10.13 19.86 -24.29
C LEU A 365 -9.28 19.46 -25.49
N ALA A 366 -8.36 18.54 -25.30
CA ALA A 366 -7.56 17.96 -26.36
C ALA A 366 -8.51 17.35 -27.42
N THR A 367 -8.52 17.95 -28.61
CA THR A 367 -9.40 17.50 -29.70
C THR A 367 -8.75 16.41 -30.54
N GLY A 368 -7.46 16.10 -30.30
CA GLY A 368 -6.70 15.14 -31.09
C GLY A 368 -6.36 15.62 -32.51
N LEU A 369 -6.67 16.87 -32.84
CA LEU A 369 -6.38 17.46 -34.14
C LEU A 369 -5.07 18.29 -34.09
N LEU A 370 -4.21 18.12 -35.08
CA LEU A 370 -3.01 18.95 -35.26
C LEU A 370 -3.40 20.36 -35.69
N ILE A 371 -2.60 21.34 -35.30
CA ILE A 371 -2.69 22.71 -35.83
C ILE A 371 -2.09 22.71 -37.26
N SER A 372 -2.92 22.71 -38.27
CA SER A 372 -2.47 22.69 -39.66
C SER A 372 -1.58 23.89 -40.05
N SER A 373 -1.70 25.02 -39.36
CA SER A 373 -0.81 26.18 -39.54
C SER A 373 0.54 26.02 -38.86
N ALA A 374 0.66 25.19 -37.82
CA ALA A 374 1.91 24.90 -37.12
C ALA A 374 2.64 23.69 -37.73
N PHE A 375 1.87 22.74 -38.26
CA PHE A 375 2.35 21.51 -38.90
C PHE A 375 1.59 21.31 -40.22
N PRO A 376 2.03 21.99 -41.32
CA PRO A 376 1.41 21.81 -42.62
C PRO A 376 1.60 20.37 -43.08
N MET A 377 0.50 19.70 -43.39
CA MET A 377 0.54 18.37 -44.00
C MET A 377 0.72 18.52 -45.49
N GLU A 378 1.83 18.07 -46.03
CA GLU A 378 2.02 17.90 -47.49
C GLU A 378 1.29 16.64 -47.99
#